data_44f9b5eb8f997252aa5c9cdc1141e324
#
_entry.id   44f9b5eb8f997252aa5c9cdc1141e324
#
_cell.length_a   1.000
_cell.length_b   1.000
_cell.length_c   1.000
_cell.angle_alpha   90.00
_cell.angle_beta   90.00
_cell.angle_gamma   90.00
#
_symmetry.space_group_name_H-M   'P 1'
#
loop_
_entity.id
_entity.type
_entity.pdbx_description
1 polymer ?
#
loop_
_entity_poly.entity_id
_entity_poly.type
_entity_poly.pdbx_seq_one_letter_code
_entity_poly.pdbx_strand_id
1 'polypeptide(L)'
;RISATQKGRVLRFDIRDDGRGFDLERIEAKARKLKLIRPEDEPTADQLHRMVFEPGFTTRDQAGSISGRGVGMDAVREEIERLGGEVHLSSEWKRGSLIRLTFPMAKAIVACLKVRAGGHLFGIPISSVVRVQTLAQPLRGGERVKVLGRDLTFESLQACMGRPDPPEGQRTLVVVAMQAATAATGIELALGVDAILDRGEVLLRGLPEHARLPGLIGVSFTDQGALWGLDPEELVGLGMESLVKRVAHA
;
A
#
# COMPACT_ATOMS: atom_id res chain seq x y z
N ARG A 1 17.12 -1.65 -15.85
CA ARG A 1 16.34 -0.49 -15.41
C ARG A 1 15.97 -0.65 -13.95
N ILE A 2 16.14 0.42 -13.15
CA ILE A 2 15.71 0.42 -11.75
C ILE A 2 14.64 1.51 -11.60
N SER A 3 13.56 1.19 -10.91
CA SER A 3 12.52 2.15 -10.52
C SER A 3 12.16 1.97 -9.05
N ALA A 4 11.90 3.07 -8.36
CA ALA A 4 11.43 3.10 -6.99
C ALA A 4 10.04 3.75 -6.95
N THR A 5 9.13 3.14 -6.22
CA THR A 5 7.78 3.66 -6.00
C THR A 5 7.41 3.48 -4.55
N GLN A 6 6.75 4.50 -4.00
CA GLN A 6 6.17 4.42 -2.67
C GLN A 6 4.65 4.42 -2.82
N LYS A 7 4.00 3.44 -2.20
CA LYS A 7 2.55 3.38 -2.12
C LYS A 7 2.15 3.16 -0.66
N GLY A 8 1.54 4.18 -0.07
CA GLY A 8 1.26 4.17 1.36
C GLY A 8 2.52 3.95 2.19
N ARG A 9 2.55 2.86 2.96
CA ARG A 9 3.67 2.46 3.82
C ARG A 9 4.61 1.44 3.20
N VAL A 10 4.51 1.20 1.92
CA VAL A 10 5.34 0.23 1.21
C VAL A 10 6.24 0.96 0.24
N LEU A 11 7.54 0.79 0.40
CA LEU A 11 8.55 1.19 -0.56
C LEU A 11 8.89 -0.02 -1.43
N ARG A 12 8.74 0.13 -2.75
CA ARG A 12 9.02 -0.90 -3.73
C ARG A 12 10.14 -0.47 -4.66
N PHE A 13 11.09 -1.36 -4.85
CA PHE A 13 12.09 -1.25 -5.90
C PHE A 13 11.85 -2.35 -6.93
N ASP A 14 11.70 -1.98 -8.19
CA ASP A 14 11.64 -2.91 -9.31
C ASP A 14 12.95 -2.79 -10.10
N ILE A 15 13.72 -3.88 -10.13
CA ILE A 15 14.97 -4.01 -10.86
C ILE A 15 14.70 -4.93 -12.04
N ARG A 16 14.74 -4.38 -13.26
CA ARG A 16 14.48 -5.11 -14.50
C ARG A 16 15.71 -5.20 -15.35
N ASP A 17 15.98 -6.38 -15.86
CA ASP A 17 16.94 -6.61 -16.93
C ASP A 17 16.24 -7.23 -18.15
N ASP A 18 16.83 -7.04 -19.31
CA ASP A 18 16.43 -7.57 -20.62
C ASP A 18 17.35 -8.71 -21.07
N GLY A 19 17.92 -9.40 -20.10
CA GLY A 19 18.82 -10.53 -20.32
C GLY A 19 18.10 -11.81 -20.73
N ARG A 20 18.78 -12.93 -20.57
CA ARG A 20 18.23 -14.26 -20.92
C ARG A 20 17.04 -14.69 -20.06
N GLY A 21 16.87 -14.09 -18.90
CA GLY A 21 15.99 -14.62 -17.89
C GLY A 21 16.54 -15.89 -17.24
N PHE A 22 15.73 -16.52 -16.42
CA PHE A 22 16.06 -17.76 -15.73
C PHE A 22 15.49 -18.97 -16.50
N ASP A 23 16.33 -19.97 -16.66
CA ASP A 23 15.98 -21.27 -17.26
C ASP A 23 15.33 -22.14 -16.18
N LEU A 24 13.99 -22.24 -16.22
CA LEU A 24 13.22 -22.97 -15.22
C LEU A 24 13.56 -24.48 -15.21
N GLU A 25 13.85 -25.07 -16.38
CA GLU A 25 14.24 -26.48 -16.45
C GLU A 25 15.56 -26.74 -15.70
N ARG A 26 16.54 -25.85 -15.87
CA ARG A 26 17.80 -25.92 -15.12
C ARG A 26 17.63 -25.67 -13.63
N ILE A 27 16.74 -24.76 -13.25
CA ILE A 27 16.41 -24.51 -11.83
C ILE A 27 15.78 -25.75 -11.24
N GLU A 28 14.79 -26.35 -11.91
CA GLU A 28 14.12 -27.55 -11.44
C GLU A 28 15.08 -28.74 -11.30
N ALA A 29 15.87 -29.00 -12.34
CA ALA A 29 16.87 -30.08 -12.30
C ALA A 29 17.83 -29.93 -11.12
N LYS A 30 18.26 -28.70 -10.82
CA LYS A 30 19.12 -28.41 -9.68
C LYS A 30 18.39 -28.54 -8.34
N ALA A 31 17.18 -28.06 -8.25
CA ALA A 31 16.34 -28.18 -7.05
C ALA A 31 16.10 -29.66 -6.68
N ARG A 32 15.86 -30.52 -7.68
CA ARG A 32 15.76 -31.98 -7.50
C ARG A 32 17.08 -32.58 -7.03
N LYS A 33 18.21 -32.18 -7.61
CA LYS A 33 19.56 -32.64 -7.20
C LYS A 33 19.86 -32.23 -5.76
N LEU A 34 19.43 -31.06 -5.32
CA LEU A 34 19.60 -30.56 -3.95
C LEU A 34 18.52 -31.12 -2.99
N LYS A 35 17.57 -31.92 -3.47
CA LYS A 35 16.46 -32.50 -2.69
C LYS A 35 15.53 -31.42 -2.08
N LEU A 36 15.43 -30.25 -2.72
CA LEU A 36 14.49 -29.18 -2.34
C LEU A 36 13.06 -29.49 -2.78
N ILE A 37 12.90 -30.35 -3.80
CA ILE A 37 11.62 -30.85 -4.28
C ILE A 37 11.71 -32.37 -4.42
N ARG A 38 10.59 -33.04 -4.24
CA ARG A 38 10.48 -34.51 -4.39
C ARG A 38 10.38 -34.88 -5.86
N PRO A 39 10.71 -36.14 -6.24
CA PRO A 39 10.56 -36.59 -7.62
C PRO A 39 9.15 -36.47 -8.19
N GLU A 40 8.13 -36.63 -7.35
CA GLU A 40 6.70 -36.57 -7.67
C GLU A 40 6.10 -35.16 -7.69
N ASP A 41 6.82 -34.15 -7.19
CA ASP A 41 6.32 -32.77 -7.13
C ASP A 41 6.37 -32.12 -8.51
N GLU A 42 5.32 -31.36 -8.86
CA GLU A 42 5.22 -30.50 -10.05
C GLU A 42 5.25 -29.02 -9.61
N PRO A 43 6.45 -28.43 -9.43
CA PRO A 43 6.56 -27.06 -8.93
C PRO A 43 6.11 -26.06 -9.98
N THR A 44 5.39 -25.04 -9.54
CA THR A 44 5.05 -23.88 -10.37
C THR A 44 6.27 -23.01 -10.67
N ALA A 45 6.20 -22.15 -11.69
CA ALA A 45 7.26 -21.20 -12.01
C ALA A 45 7.63 -20.31 -10.83
N ASP A 46 6.63 -19.85 -10.04
CA ASP A 46 6.87 -19.04 -8.85
C ASP A 46 7.59 -19.81 -7.75
N GLN A 47 7.29 -21.09 -7.57
CA GLN A 47 8.01 -21.94 -6.63
C GLN A 47 9.46 -22.12 -7.06
N LEU A 48 9.72 -22.36 -8.35
CA LEU A 48 11.07 -22.44 -8.89
C LEU A 48 11.85 -21.14 -8.75
N HIS A 49 11.23 -19.99 -8.99
CA HIS A 49 11.86 -18.70 -8.78
C HIS A 49 12.25 -18.45 -7.31
N ARG A 50 11.44 -18.92 -6.35
CA ARG A 50 11.77 -18.82 -4.92
C ARG A 50 12.99 -19.67 -4.54
N MET A 51 13.18 -20.81 -5.19
CA MET A 51 14.32 -21.71 -4.91
C MET A 51 15.67 -21.10 -5.27
N VAL A 52 15.70 -20.08 -6.16
CA VAL A 52 16.94 -19.36 -6.49
C VAL A 52 17.54 -18.66 -5.27
N PHE A 53 16.72 -18.38 -4.26
CA PHE A 53 17.12 -17.74 -3.01
C PHE A 53 17.47 -18.75 -1.89
N GLU A 54 17.43 -20.05 -2.15
CA GLU A 54 17.81 -21.04 -1.15
C GLU A 54 19.34 -21.09 -0.96
N PRO A 55 19.82 -21.31 0.27
CA PRO A 55 21.23 -21.34 0.56
C PRO A 55 22.00 -22.33 -0.34
N GLY A 56 23.10 -21.85 -0.94
CA GLY A 56 23.92 -22.66 -1.84
C GLY A 56 23.29 -22.92 -3.23
N PHE A 57 22.18 -22.31 -3.55
CA PHE A 57 21.56 -22.43 -4.86
C PHE A 57 22.29 -21.52 -5.88
N THR A 58 23.06 -22.11 -6.79
CA THR A 58 23.68 -21.43 -7.93
C THR A 58 23.54 -22.28 -9.18
N THR A 59 23.07 -21.72 -10.29
CA THR A 59 22.95 -22.42 -11.56
C THR A 59 24.24 -22.46 -12.36
N ARG A 60 25.32 -21.86 -11.87
CA ARG A 60 26.64 -21.89 -12.50
C ARG A 60 27.44 -23.09 -11.99
N ASP A 61 27.93 -23.92 -12.91
CA ASP A 61 28.70 -25.13 -12.61
C ASP A 61 30.19 -24.84 -12.25
N GLN A 62 30.64 -23.58 -12.40
CA GLN A 62 31.98 -23.15 -12.03
C GLN A 62 31.91 -21.76 -11.36
N ALA A 63 32.55 -21.63 -10.24
CA ALA A 63 32.89 -20.36 -9.60
C ALA A 63 33.94 -19.65 -10.46
N GLY A 64 33.50 -19.03 -11.54
CA GLY A 64 34.37 -18.20 -12.37
C GLY A 64 34.81 -16.96 -11.61
N SER A 65 36.11 -16.70 -11.60
CA SER A 65 36.85 -15.70 -10.82
C SER A 65 36.57 -14.24 -11.12
N ILE A 66 35.44 -13.86 -11.72
CA ILE A 66 35.16 -12.48 -12.16
C ILE A 66 34.18 -11.72 -11.24
N SER A 67 33.47 -12.40 -10.33
CA SER A 67 32.72 -11.73 -9.27
C SER A 67 33.37 -12.05 -7.92
N GLY A 68 34.27 -11.20 -7.51
CA GLY A 68 35.17 -11.38 -6.38
C GLY A 68 34.52 -11.36 -4.98
N ARG A 69 33.54 -12.12 -4.75
CA ARG A 69 32.96 -12.68 -3.51
C ARG A 69 31.66 -13.32 -3.97
N GLY A 70 31.59 -14.63 -4.03
CA GLY A 70 30.40 -15.40 -4.43
C GLY A 70 29.19 -15.13 -3.55
N VAL A 71 28.66 -13.90 -3.60
CA VAL A 71 27.42 -13.53 -2.93
C VAL A 71 26.29 -14.12 -3.77
N GLY A 72 25.66 -15.15 -3.24
CA GLY A 72 24.49 -15.77 -3.85
C GLY A 72 23.23 -14.93 -3.64
N MET A 73 22.14 -15.34 -4.30
CA MET A 73 20.84 -14.70 -4.11
C MET A 73 20.28 -14.94 -2.70
N ASP A 74 20.72 -15.99 -2.00
CA ASP A 74 20.46 -16.27 -0.60
C ASP A 74 20.89 -15.11 0.31
N ALA A 75 22.12 -14.61 0.13
CA ALA A 75 22.60 -13.46 0.91
C ALA A 75 21.80 -12.18 0.62
N VAL A 76 21.33 -12.00 -0.61
CA VAL A 76 20.43 -10.88 -0.95
C VAL A 76 19.11 -11.01 -0.20
N ARG A 77 18.50 -12.19 -0.19
CA ARG A 77 17.25 -12.45 0.54
C ARG A 77 17.44 -12.20 2.04
N GLU A 78 18.49 -12.76 2.65
CA GLU A 78 18.78 -12.59 4.07
C GLU A 78 18.91 -11.11 4.46
N GLU A 79 19.62 -10.31 3.66
CA GLU A 79 19.79 -8.88 3.93
C GLU A 79 18.47 -8.11 3.79
N ILE A 80 17.64 -8.43 2.79
CA ILE A 80 16.33 -7.82 2.61
C ILE A 80 15.39 -8.17 3.77
N GLU A 81 15.35 -9.45 4.17
CA GLU A 81 14.55 -9.92 5.32
C GLU A 81 15.03 -9.29 6.64
N ARG A 82 16.34 -9.13 6.83
CA ARG A 82 16.92 -8.42 7.99
C ARG A 82 16.44 -6.96 8.08
N LEU A 83 16.21 -6.32 6.93
CA LEU A 83 15.63 -4.98 6.85
C LEU A 83 14.10 -4.98 6.96
N GLY A 84 13.48 -6.13 7.22
CA GLY A 84 12.04 -6.29 7.31
C GLY A 84 11.33 -6.24 5.95
N GLY A 85 12.08 -6.42 4.86
CA GLY A 85 11.56 -6.43 3.50
C GLY A 85 11.31 -7.83 2.97
N GLU A 86 10.79 -7.89 1.76
CA GLU A 86 10.55 -9.11 0.99
C GLU A 86 11.18 -8.98 -0.39
N VAL A 87 11.69 -10.09 -0.93
CA VAL A 87 12.20 -10.17 -2.30
C VAL A 87 11.35 -11.12 -3.12
N HIS A 88 10.99 -10.69 -4.32
CA HIS A 88 10.26 -11.49 -5.30
C HIS A 88 11.00 -11.46 -6.64
N LEU A 89 11.19 -12.64 -7.25
CA LEU A 89 11.77 -12.81 -8.57
C LEU A 89 10.68 -13.31 -9.52
N SER A 90 10.54 -12.64 -10.65
CA SER A 90 9.82 -13.17 -11.80
C SER A 90 10.69 -13.07 -13.03
N SER A 91 10.64 -14.09 -13.89
CA SER A 91 11.49 -14.15 -15.07
C SER A 91 10.80 -14.92 -16.20
N GLU A 92 11.07 -14.48 -17.41
CA GLU A 92 10.65 -15.18 -18.61
C GLU A 92 11.89 -15.47 -19.47
N TRP A 93 12.03 -16.73 -19.86
CA TRP A 93 13.18 -17.17 -20.65
C TRP A 93 13.30 -16.37 -21.94
N LYS A 94 14.50 -15.85 -22.22
CA LYS A 94 14.85 -14.95 -23.35
C LYS A 94 14.16 -13.57 -23.35
N ARG A 95 13.50 -13.18 -22.27
CA ARG A 95 12.85 -11.87 -22.14
C ARG A 95 13.34 -11.06 -20.94
N GLY A 96 14.13 -11.68 -20.08
CA GLY A 96 14.74 -11.01 -18.94
C GLY A 96 14.13 -11.36 -17.62
N SER A 97 14.45 -10.53 -16.60
CA SER A 97 14.04 -10.78 -15.22
C SER A 97 13.58 -9.50 -14.53
N LEU A 98 12.72 -9.65 -13.56
CA LEU A 98 12.29 -8.63 -12.63
C LEU A 98 12.58 -9.11 -11.21
N ILE A 99 13.44 -8.41 -10.51
CA ILE A 99 13.60 -8.53 -9.06
C ILE A 99 12.82 -7.38 -8.42
N ARG A 100 11.87 -7.71 -7.57
CA ARG A 100 11.08 -6.78 -6.80
C ARG A 100 11.46 -6.88 -5.34
N LEU A 101 11.88 -5.76 -4.77
CA LEU A 101 12.14 -5.61 -3.35
C LEU A 101 11.02 -4.76 -2.75
N THR A 102 10.48 -5.22 -1.63
CA THR A 102 9.37 -4.56 -0.95
C THR A 102 9.75 -4.34 0.51
N PHE A 103 9.70 -3.10 0.99
CA PHE A 103 10.06 -2.75 2.36
C PHE A 103 8.90 -2.07 3.06
N PRO A 104 8.51 -2.51 4.26
CA PRO A 104 7.58 -1.78 5.09
C PRO A 104 8.28 -0.52 5.64
N MET A 105 7.66 0.64 5.49
CA MET A 105 8.14 1.87 6.10
C MET A 105 7.62 1.97 7.54
N ALA A 106 8.48 1.74 8.51
CA ALA A 106 8.14 1.86 9.92
C ALA A 106 7.85 3.32 10.34
N LYS A 107 8.41 4.29 9.62
CA LYS A 107 8.21 5.72 9.82
C LYS A 107 8.15 6.40 8.46
N ALA A 108 7.15 7.25 8.25
CA ALA A 108 7.04 8.06 7.06
C ALA A 108 6.74 9.52 7.45
N ILE A 109 7.46 10.45 6.85
CA ILE A 109 7.08 11.88 6.90
C ILE A 109 6.07 12.07 5.76
N VAL A 110 4.85 12.43 6.12
CA VAL A 110 3.75 12.61 5.17
C VAL A 110 3.21 14.04 5.31
N ALA A 111 3.15 14.75 4.20
CA ALA A 111 2.46 16.04 4.15
C ALA A 111 0.95 15.78 4.25
N CYS A 112 0.32 16.25 5.32
CA CYS A 112 -1.07 15.99 5.65
C CYS A 112 -1.89 17.29 5.77
N LEU A 113 -3.15 17.19 5.36
CA LEU A 113 -4.21 18.07 5.83
C LEU A 113 -4.71 17.51 7.16
N LYS A 114 -4.50 18.24 8.25
CA LYS A 114 -4.95 17.84 9.58
C LYS A 114 -6.40 18.24 9.77
N VAL A 115 -7.22 17.29 10.19
CA VAL A 115 -8.66 17.48 10.38
C VAL A 115 -9.09 16.90 11.72
N ARG A 116 -10.23 17.36 12.20
CA ARG A 116 -10.91 16.78 13.37
C ARG A 116 -12.20 16.12 12.93
N ALA A 117 -12.46 14.92 13.43
CA ALA A 117 -13.72 14.22 13.24
C ALA A 117 -14.02 13.34 14.45
N GLY A 118 -15.24 13.46 15.00
CA GLY A 118 -15.68 12.69 16.17
C GLY A 118 -14.77 12.84 17.40
N GLY A 119 -14.18 14.01 17.61
CA GLY A 119 -13.27 14.30 18.70
C GLY A 119 -11.83 13.81 18.51
N HIS A 120 -11.48 13.19 17.39
CA HIS A 120 -10.14 12.68 17.07
C HIS A 120 -9.45 13.51 15.99
N LEU A 121 -8.12 13.46 15.98
CA LEU A 121 -7.29 14.10 14.98
C LEU A 121 -6.91 13.11 13.89
N PHE A 122 -7.06 13.53 12.63
CA PHE A 122 -6.70 12.74 11.47
C PHE A 122 -5.80 13.55 10.53
N GLY A 123 -4.89 12.83 9.86
CA GLY A 123 -4.04 13.38 8.82
C GLY A 123 -4.40 12.76 7.46
N ILE A 124 -4.98 13.55 6.57
CA ILE A 124 -5.27 13.14 5.20
C ILE A 124 -4.06 13.50 4.35
N PRO A 125 -3.39 12.56 3.65
CA PRO A 125 -2.27 12.88 2.77
C PRO A 125 -2.68 13.94 1.73
N ILE A 126 -1.91 15.01 1.63
CA ILE A 126 -2.24 16.13 0.71
C ILE A 126 -2.29 15.66 -0.75
N SER A 127 -1.49 14.65 -1.10
CA SER A 127 -1.50 14.08 -2.45
C SER A 127 -2.83 13.47 -2.87
N SER A 128 -3.70 13.11 -1.93
CA SER A 128 -5.03 12.57 -2.19
C SER A 128 -6.15 13.62 -2.08
N VAL A 129 -5.85 14.81 -1.55
CA VAL A 129 -6.85 15.86 -1.39
C VAL A 129 -7.07 16.58 -2.72
N VAL A 130 -8.27 16.45 -3.27
CA VAL A 130 -8.69 17.13 -4.50
C VAL A 130 -9.22 18.53 -4.18
N ARG A 131 -10.06 18.62 -3.16
CA ARG A 131 -10.74 19.87 -2.79
C ARG A 131 -11.14 19.87 -1.33
N VAL A 132 -11.21 21.06 -0.79
CA VAL A 132 -11.82 21.38 0.51
C VAL A 132 -12.95 22.36 0.27
N GLN A 133 -14.11 22.15 0.87
CA GLN A 133 -15.28 23.01 0.70
C GLN A 133 -16.12 23.07 1.97
N THR A 134 -16.66 24.25 2.26
CA THR A 134 -17.70 24.43 3.28
C THR A 134 -19.06 24.50 2.60
N LEU A 135 -20.02 23.76 3.12
CA LEU A 135 -21.37 23.65 2.59
C LEU A 135 -22.30 24.67 3.27
N ALA A 136 -23.26 25.18 2.51
CA ALA A 136 -24.30 26.06 3.05
C ALA A 136 -25.21 25.34 4.06
N GLN A 137 -25.50 24.07 3.81
CA GLN A 137 -26.28 23.19 4.69
C GLN A 137 -25.49 21.96 5.07
N PRO A 138 -25.70 21.41 6.29
CA PRO A 138 -25.04 20.19 6.70
C PRO A 138 -25.56 19.00 5.91
N LEU A 139 -24.67 18.05 5.61
CA LEU A 139 -24.99 16.77 4.97
C LEU A 139 -24.79 15.62 5.96
N ARG A 140 -25.50 14.54 5.73
CA ARG A 140 -25.37 13.26 6.41
C ARG A 140 -24.79 12.20 5.49
N GLY A 141 -24.19 11.19 6.03
CA GLY A 141 -23.66 10.09 5.24
C GLY A 141 -24.69 9.43 4.34
N GLY A 142 -24.29 9.11 3.11
CA GLY A 142 -25.13 8.57 2.04
C GLY A 142 -25.77 9.63 1.15
N GLU A 143 -25.77 10.92 1.54
CA GLU A 143 -26.31 11.99 0.69
C GLU A 143 -25.38 12.31 -0.49
N ARG A 144 -25.97 12.90 -1.53
CA ARG A 144 -25.23 13.30 -2.73
C ARG A 144 -24.84 14.76 -2.65
N VAL A 145 -23.61 15.06 -3.05
CA VAL A 145 -23.11 16.43 -3.13
C VAL A 145 -22.47 16.70 -4.49
N LYS A 146 -22.77 17.85 -5.05
CA LYS A 146 -22.18 18.28 -6.31
C LYS A 146 -20.90 19.08 -6.07
N VAL A 147 -19.78 18.55 -6.50
CA VAL A 147 -18.47 19.19 -6.39
C VAL A 147 -17.81 19.25 -7.75
N LEU A 148 -17.42 20.43 -8.20
CA LEU A 148 -16.79 20.65 -9.52
C LEU A 148 -17.57 20.03 -10.70
N GLY A 149 -18.91 20.06 -10.63
CA GLY A 149 -19.78 19.49 -11.66
C GLY A 149 -19.98 17.98 -11.59
N ARG A 150 -19.37 17.29 -10.64
CA ARG A 150 -19.49 15.84 -10.40
C ARG A 150 -20.41 15.58 -9.21
N ASP A 151 -21.21 14.54 -9.30
CA ASP A 151 -22.05 14.07 -8.20
C ASP A 151 -21.28 13.04 -7.38
N LEU A 152 -20.88 13.43 -6.17
CA LEU A 152 -20.15 12.57 -5.24
C LEU A 152 -21.05 12.08 -4.12
N THR A 153 -20.75 10.91 -3.58
CA THR A 153 -21.36 10.46 -2.34
C THR A 153 -20.64 11.14 -1.17
N PHE A 154 -21.41 11.69 -0.24
CA PHE A 154 -20.92 12.25 1.00
C PHE A 154 -20.92 11.18 2.10
N GLU A 155 -19.79 11.00 2.77
CA GLU A 155 -19.66 10.12 3.93
C GLU A 155 -18.99 10.87 5.07
N SER A 156 -19.46 10.66 6.29
CA SER A 156 -18.78 11.17 7.48
C SER A 156 -17.49 10.38 7.73
N LEU A 157 -16.38 11.07 7.94
CA LEU A 157 -15.13 10.40 8.26
C LEU A 157 -15.25 9.51 9.52
N GLN A 158 -16.00 9.96 10.54
CA GLN A 158 -16.23 9.13 11.73
C GLN A 158 -17.07 7.88 11.43
N ALA A 159 -18.02 7.95 10.47
CA ALA A 159 -18.78 6.77 10.05
C ALA A 159 -17.92 5.78 9.27
N CYS A 160 -17.02 6.26 8.42
CA CYS A 160 -16.01 5.40 7.78
C CYS A 160 -15.15 4.65 8.82
N MET A 161 -14.93 5.25 9.98
CA MET A 161 -14.20 4.63 11.11
C MET A 161 -15.10 3.83 12.07
N GLY A 162 -16.32 3.47 11.64
CA GLY A 162 -17.25 2.61 12.40
C GLY A 162 -17.97 3.32 13.55
N ARG A 163 -18.01 4.64 13.56
CA ARG A 163 -18.74 5.44 14.55
C ARG A 163 -20.07 5.97 14.00
N PRO A 164 -21.05 6.32 14.85
CA PRO A 164 -22.29 6.93 14.40
C PRO A 164 -22.04 8.26 13.66
N ASP A 165 -22.88 8.57 12.69
CA ASP A 165 -22.88 9.89 12.06
C ASP A 165 -23.20 10.99 13.07
N PRO A 166 -22.64 12.20 12.90
CA PRO A 166 -23.03 13.35 13.69
C PRO A 166 -24.52 13.63 13.50
N PRO A 167 -25.31 13.77 14.58
CA PRO A 167 -26.77 13.97 14.47
C PRO A 167 -27.16 15.25 13.72
N GLU A 168 -26.31 16.28 13.77
CA GLU A 168 -26.51 17.56 13.07
C GLU A 168 -25.99 17.59 11.64
N GLY A 169 -25.37 16.49 11.18
CA GLY A 169 -24.65 16.44 9.92
C GLY A 169 -23.33 17.23 9.97
N GLN A 170 -22.66 17.32 8.82
CA GLN A 170 -21.38 18.04 8.71
C GLN A 170 -21.40 19.03 7.55
N ARG A 171 -20.78 20.19 7.73
CA ARG A 171 -20.68 21.25 6.71
C ARG A 171 -19.33 21.34 6.05
N THR A 172 -18.30 20.79 6.65
CA THR A 172 -16.96 20.82 6.09
C THR A 172 -16.68 19.51 5.39
N LEU A 173 -16.36 19.57 4.12
CA LEU A 173 -16.01 18.38 3.35
C LEU A 173 -14.61 18.48 2.77
N VAL A 174 -13.97 17.34 2.70
CA VAL A 174 -12.70 17.11 1.99
C VAL A 174 -12.94 16.07 0.92
N VAL A 175 -12.75 16.44 -0.35
CA VAL A 175 -12.80 15.48 -1.45
C VAL A 175 -11.46 14.81 -1.56
N VAL A 176 -11.46 13.48 -1.43
CA VAL A 176 -10.28 12.64 -1.60
C VAL A 176 -10.43 11.78 -2.86
N ALA A 177 -9.33 11.58 -3.56
CA ALA A 177 -9.26 10.72 -4.73
C ALA A 177 -8.29 9.57 -4.51
N MET A 178 -8.64 8.41 -5.06
CA MET A 178 -7.72 7.30 -5.28
C MET A 178 -6.92 7.54 -6.56
N GLN A 179 -5.63 7.34 -6.49
CA GLN A 179 -4.81 7.17 -7.69
C GLN A 179 -4.95 5.73 -8.20
N ALA A 180 -6.03 5.44 -8.91
CA ALA A 180 -6.13 4.17 -9.62
C ALA A 180 -5.13 4.17 -10.77
N ALA A 181 -4.19 3.22 -10.77
CA ALA A 181 -3.11 3.10 -11.73
C ALA A 181 -3.56 2.87 -13.18
N THR A 182 -4.85 2.69 -13.44
CA THR A 182 -5.40 2.28 -14.75
C THR A 182 -6.68 2.99 -15.18
N ALA A 183 -7.27 3.88 -14.36
CA ALA A 183 -8.51 4.56 -14.75
C ALA A 183 -8.27 6.05 -15.01
N ALA A 184 -8.73 6.54 -16.16
CA ALA A 184 -8.71 7.96 -16.53
C ALA A 184 -9.60 8.84 -15.61
N THR A 185 -10.43 8.20 -14.78
CA THR A 185 -11.29 8.85 -13.77
C THR A 185 -11.02 8.14 -12.43
N GLY A 186 -10.26 8.79 -11.55
CA GLY A 186 -10.09 8.32 -10.17
C GLY A 186 -11.45 8.27 -9.45
N ILE A 187 -11.61 7.30 -8.55
CA ILE A 187 -12.76 7.27 -7.64
C ILE A 187 -12.57 8.38 -6.63
N GLU A 188 -13.56 9.25 -6.48
CA GLU A 188 -13.54 10.35 -5.52
C GLU A 188 -14.62 10.15 -4.45
N LEU A 189 -14.29 10.48 -3.22
CA LEU A 189 -15.20 10.44 -2.08
C LEU A 189 -15.23 11.81 -1.39
N ALA A 190 -16.40 12.28 -1.04
CA ALA A 190 -16.58 13.50 -0.26
C ALA A 190 -16.66 13.16 1.22
N LEU A 191 -15.58 13.39 1.96
CA LEU A 191 -15.48 13.11 3.39
C LEU A 191 -15.93 14.31 4.22
N GLY A 192 -16.96 14.12 5.06
CA GLY A 192 -17.35 15.06 6.09
C GLY A 192 -16.41 15.06 7.27
N VAL A 193 -16.01 16.24 7.74
CA VAL A 193 -15.16 16.43 8.92
C VAL A 193 -15.74 17.54 9.80
N ASP A 194 -15.43 17.54 11.10
CA ASP A 194 -15.92 18.57 12.01
C ASP A 194 -15.17 19.89 11.80
N ALA A 195 -13.86 19.82 11.59
CA ALA A 195 -13.02 20.99 11.34
C ALA A 195 -11.76 20.63 10.55
N ILE A 196 -11.30 21.60 9.76
CA ILE A 196 -9.95 21.60 9.21
C ILE A 196 -9.07 22.43 10.16
N LEU A 197 -7.91 21.89 10.50
CA LEU A 197 -6.98 22.54 11.43
C LEU A 197 -5.88 23.27 10.66
N ASP A 198 -4.91 22.51 10.16
CA ASP A 198 -3.79 23.05 9.41
C ASP A 198 -3.26 22.06 8.36
N ARG A 199 -2.20 22.48 7.67
CA ARG A 199 -1.41 21.62 6.77
C ARG A 199 0.01 21.55 7.32
N GLY A 200 0.59 20.36 7.27
CA GLY A 200 1.97 20.20 7.70
C GLY A 200 2.48 18.79 7.51
N GLU A 201 3.78 18.66 7.68
CA GLU A 201 4.43 17.36 7.69
C GLU A 201 4.17 16.65 9.02
N VAL A 202 3.84 15.38 8.93
CA VAL A 202 3.55 14.53 10.09
C VAL A 202 4.43 13.30 10.01
N LEU A 203 5.17 13.01 11.07
CA LEU A 203 5.94 11.78 11.21
C LEU A 203 5.01 10.67 11.69
N LEU A 204 4.48 9.89 10.76
CA LEU A 204 3.65 8.75 11.06
C LEU A 204 4.49 7.53 11.43
N ARG A 205 4.18 6.94 12.58
CA ARG A 205 4.71 5.64 13.01
C ARG A 205 3.72 4.57 12.63
N GLY A 206 4.19 3.50 12.02
CA GLY A 206 3.37 2.38 11.66
C GLY A 206 2.71 1.71 12.86
N LEU A 207 1.49 1.26 12.67
CA LEU A 207 0.82 0.40 13.64
C LEU A 207 1.38 -1.02 13.54
N PRO A 208 1.62 -1.70 14.67
CA PRO A 208 1.97 -3.11 14.65
C PRO A 208 0.79 -3.93 14.06
N GLU A 209 1.08 -5.10 13.53
CA GLU A 209 0.10 -5.90 12.77
C GLU A 209 -1.18 -6.19 13.57
N HIS A 210 -1.03 -6.53 14.86
CA HIS A 210 -2.16 -6.80 15.75
C HIS A 210 -3.00 -5.56 16.13
N ALA A 211 -2.51 -4.34 15.86
CA ALA A 211 -3.20 -3.07 16.10
C ALA A 211 -3.57 -2.36 14.77
N ARG A 212 -3.46 -3.06 13.64
CA ARG A 212 -3.78 -2.51 12.33
C ARG A 212 -5.30 -2.33 12.22
N LEU A 213 -5.70 -1.09 11.96
CA LEU A 213 -7.09 -0.74 11.70
C LEU A 213 -7.23 -0.37 10.21
N PRO A 214 -8.26 -0.87 9.52
CA PRO A 214 -8.54 -0.51 8.13
C PRO A 214 -8.67 1.02 7.99
N GLY A 215 -8.14 1.56 6.91
CA GLY A 215 -8.15 3.01 6.63
C GLY A 215 -7.08 3.81 7.37
N LEU A 216 -6.17 3.17 8.15
CA LEU A 216 -5.10 3.87 8.87
C LEU A 216 -3.72 3.40 8.42
N ILE A 217 -2.85 4.36 8.06
CA ILE A 217 -1.44 4.09 7.74
C ILE A 217 -0.53 4.18 8.95
N GLY A 218 -0.93 4.84 10.03
CA GLY A 218 -0.08 5.01 11.21
C GLY A 218 -0.59 6.06 12.16
N VAL A 219 0.20 6.35 13.18
CA VAL A 219 -0.11 7.33 14.23
C VAL A 219 1.08 8.26 14.45
N SER A 220 0.79 9.52 14.71
CA SER A 220 1.73 10.50 15.25
C SER A 220 1.22 11.02 16.58
N PHE A 221 2.13 11.35 17.48
CA PHE A 221 1.77 12.01 18.74
C PHE A 221 2.09 13.49 18.64
N THR A 222 1.10 14.32 18.86
CA THR A 222 1.18 15.77 18.85
C THR A 222 0.87 16.31 20.25
N ASP A 223 1.05 17.60 20.47
CA ASP A 223 0.61 18.32 21.68
C ASP A 223 -0.91 18.25 21.93
N GLN A 224 -1.68 18.07 20.86
CA GLN A 224 -3.14 17.91 20.91
C GLN A 224 -3.61 16.44 21.02
N GLY A 225 -2.68 15.50 21.12
CA GLY A 225 -2.97 14.07 21.25
C GLY A 225 -2.55 13.24 20.04
N ALA A 226 -3.10 12.03 19.91
CA ALA A 226 -2.80 11.13 18.83
C ALA A 226 -3.45 11.60 17.50
N LEU A 227 -2.64 11.76 16.47
CA LEU A 227 -3.07 12.06 15.10
C LEU A 227 -2.96 10.78 14.27
N TRP A 228 -4.06 10.34 13.71
CA TRP A 228 -4.17 9.13 12.92
C TRP A 228 -4.00 9.43 11.44
N GLY A 229 -2.97 8.89 10.81
CA GLY A 229 -2.75 9.01 9.36
C GLY A 229 -3.72 8.12 8.58
N LEU A 230 -4.43 8.69 7.64
CA LEU A 230 -5.43 7.99 6.84
C LEU A 230 -4.83 7.40 5.56
N ASP A 231 -5.33 6.23 5.16
CA ASP A 231 -5.11 5.65 3.84
C ASP A 231 -6.30 5.99 2.93
N PRO A 232 -6.13 6.89 1.97
CA PRO A 232 -7.24 7.29 1.10
C PRO A 232 -7.80 6.16 0.25
N GLU A 233 -6.97 5.18 -0.13
CA GLU A 233 -7.40 4.04 -0.93
C GLU A 233 -8.30 3.10 -0.12
N GLU A 234 -7.91 2.80 1.12
CA GLU A 234 -8.75 2.01 2.03
C GLU A 234 -9.99 2.79 2.47
N LEU A 235 -9.89 4.11 2.69
CA LEU A 235 -11.04 4.94 3.07
C LEU A 235 -12.15 4.96 2.03
N VAL A 236 -11.81 5.09 0.75
CA VAL A 236 -12.80 5.03 -0.33
C VAL A 236 -13.48 3.68 -0.34
N GLY A 237 -12.75 2.59 -0.13
CA GLY A 237 -13.32 1.24 0.03
C GLY A 237 -14.29 1.15 1.20
N LEU A 238 -13.91 1.65 2.37
CA LEU A 238 -14.75 1.67 3.58
C LEU A 238 -16.01 2.53 3.41
N GLY A 239 -15.91 3.70 2.75
CA GLY A 239 -17.04 4.55 2.44
C GLY A 239 -18.04 3.85 1.52
N MET A 240 -17.55 3.14 0.50
CA MET A 240 -18.42 2.35 -0.39
C MET A 240 -19.10 1.17 0.34
N GLU A 241 -18.40 0.46 1.23
CA GLU A 241 -19.00 -0.60 2.04
C GLU A 241 -20.05 -0.07 3.02
N SER A 242 -19.82 1.09 3.63
CA SER A 242 -20.78 1.77 4.50
C SER A 242 -22.07 2.10 3.73
N LEU A 243 -21.94 2.60 2.50
CA LEU A 243 -23.07 2.88 1.62
C LEU A 243 -23.88 1.62 1.29
N VAL A 244 -23.19 0.52 0.92
CA VAL A 244 -23.84 -0.77 0.60
C VAL A 244 -24.60 -1.30 1.81
N LYS A 245 -24.04 -1.23 3.02
CA LYS A 245 -24.72 -1.65 4.24
C LYS A 245 -25.97 -0.82 4.54
N ARG A 246 -25.93 0.49 4.31
CA ARG A 246 -27.11 1.38 4.50
C ARG A 246 -28.23 1.09 3.51
N VAL A 247 -27.91 0.86 2.24
CA VAL A 247 -28.90 0.51 1.20
C VAL A 247 -29.51 -0.87 1.45
N ALA A 248 -28.78 -1.81 2.01
CA ALA A 248 -29.28 -3.14 2.33
C ALA A 248 -30.19 -3.18 3.58
N HIS A 249 -30.22 -2.11 4.39
CA HIS A 249 -31.02 -2.00 5.62
C HIS A 249 -32.15 -0.93 5.52
N ALA A 250 -32.31 -0.30 4.36
CA ALA A 250 -33.37 0.64 4.03
C ALA A 250 -34.44 -0.02 3.15
#